data_26efa7aa86c5af6cfa678b1d9e1a56d8
#
_entry.id   26efa7aa86c5af6cfa678b1d9e1a56d8
#
_cell.length_a   1.000
_cell.length_b   1.000
_cell.length_c   1.000
_cell.angle_alpha   90.00
_cell.angle_beta   90.00
_cell.angle_gamma   90.00
#
_symmetry.space_group_name_H-M   'P 1'
#
loop_
_entity.id
_entity.type
_entity.pdbx_description
1 polymer ?
#
loop_
_entity_poly.entity_id
_entity_poly.type
_entity_poly.pdbx_seq_one_letter_code
_entity_poly.pdbx_strand_id
1 'polypeptide(L)'
;MNNEERKPTGLLHSADELKQLIVENSDLPILVFAGDNANIGDYYYMSCNYVSATKGEFLDCDQQIDECRCYTDRDDFEDDVHTVLEGEEQYEDLSDEEFDSVVKQKITEYDAFWKPCIILYVDHVGH
;
A
#
# COMPACT_ATOMS: atom_id res chain seq x y z
N MET A 1 -37.65 -23.43 22.04
CA MET A 1 -36.72 -23.30 21.58
C MET A 1 -35.86 -22.38 22.01
N ASN A 2 -34.83 -22.49 21.95
CA ASN A 2 -33.92 -21.69 22.57
C ASN A 2 -33.17 -20.87 21.64
N ASN A 3 -33.14 -19.61 21.88
CA ASN A 3 -32.35 -18.74 21.09
C ASN A 3 -31.15 -18.30 21.81
N GLU A 4 -31.01 -18.71 23.00
CA GLU A 4 -29.88 -18.29 23.78
C GLU A 4 -28.60 -18.90 23.28
N GLU A 5 -28.66 -19.85 22.37
CA GLU A 5 -27.49 -20.46 21.79
C GLU A 5 -26.82 -19.59 20.72
N ARG A 6 -27.49 -18.53 20.36
CA ARG A 6 -26.94 -17.64 19.33
C ARG A 6 -25.79 -16.84 19.89
N LYS A 7 -24.74 -16.75 19.13
CA LYS A 7 -23.54 -16.02 19.50
C LYS A 7 -23.16 -14.99 18.42
N PRO A 8 -22.42 -13.96 18.82
CA PRO A 8 -21.93 -13.02 17.82
C PRO A 8 -21.07 -13.72 16.78
N THR A 9 -21.06 -13.17 15.58
CA THR A 9 -20.32 -13.75 14.47
C THR A 9 -18.82 -13.45 14.51
N GLY A 10 -18.42 -12.41 15.23
CA GLY A 10 -17.05 -11.95 15.20
C GLY A 10 -16.68 -11.11 13.98
N LEU A 11 -17.68 -10.71 13.20
CA LEU A 11 -17.43 -9.94 11.98
C LEU A 11 -17.35 -8.43 12.20
N LEU A 12 -17.79 -7.96 13.37
CA LEU A 12 -17.70 -6.54 13.68
C LEU A 12 -16.34 -6.22 14.25
N HIS A 13 -15.75 -5.12 13.79
CA HIS A 13 -14.44 -4.68 14.22
C HIS A 13 -14.51 -3.40 15.03
N SER A 14 -13.61 -3.27 16.02
CA SER A 14 -13.44 -2.00 16.69
C SER A 14 -12.79 -1.02 15.72
N ALA A 15 -13.30 0.19 15.68
CA ALA A 15 -12.76 1.22 14.82
C ALA A 15 -11.90 2.23 15.60
N ASP A 16 -11.47 1.89 16.82
CA ASP A 16 -10.78 2.85 17.68
C ASP A 16 -9.48 3.36 17.06
N GLU A 17 -8.67 2.47 16.49
CA GLU A 17 -7.43 2.87 15.84
C GLU A 17 -7.70 3.77 14.65
N LEU A 18 -8.67 3.41 13.82
CA LEU A 18 -9.02 4.19 12.64
C LEU A 18 -9.59 5.54 13.04
N LYS A 19 -10.46 5.57 14.04
CA LYS A 19 -11.03 6.83 14.54
C LYS A 19 -9.94 7.76 15.05
N GLN A 20 -8.98 7.22 15.81
CA GLN A 20 -7.89 8.02 16.35
C GLN A 20 -7.01 8.57 15.23
N LEU A 21 -6.69 7.76 14.24
CA LEU A 21 -5.91 8.22 13.10
C LEU A 21 -6.62 9.32 12.33
N ILE A 22 -7.93 9.21 12.16
CA ILE A 22 -8.71 10.23 11.47
C ILE A 22 -8.73 11.53 12.27
N VAL A 23 -8.93 11.46 13.57
CA VAL A 23 -8.95 12.65 14.42
C VAL A 23 -7.60 13.36 14.43
N GLU A 24 -6.52 12.61 14.54
CA GLU A 24 -5.18 13.17 14.58
C GLU A 24 -4.68 13.64 13.21
N ASN A 25 -5.26 13.14 12.13
CA ASN A 25 -4.82 13.42 10.77
C ASN A 25 -6.01 13.71 9.86
N SER A 26 -6.85 14.67 10.27
CA SER A 26 -8.12 14.95 9.60
C SER A 26 -7.97 15.39 8.15
N ASP A 27 -6.78 15.84 7.76
CA ASP A 27 -6.50 16.30 6.40
C ASP A 27 -6.02 15.20 5.48
N LEU A 28 -5.71 14.02 6.02
CA LEU A 28 -5.10 12.97 5.20
C LEU A 28 -6.15 12.12 4.49
N PRO A 29 -5.91 11.81 3.22
CA PRO A 29 -6.76 10.87 2.51
C PRO A 29 -6.52 9.45 2.99
N ILE A 30 -7.41 8.55 2.62
CA ILE A 30 -7.32 7.13 2.98
C ILE A 30 -7.02 6.32 1.72
N LEU A 31 -6.01 5.44 1.82
CA LEU A 31 -5.70 4.45 0.80
C LEU A 31 -6.14 3.09 1.33
N VAL A 32 -6.94 2.36 0.57
CA VAL A 32 -7.46 1.07 1.02
C VAL A 32 -6.85 -0.05 0.19
N PHE A 33 -6.26 -1.02 0.87
CA PHE A 33 -5.79 -2.26 0.25
C PHE A 33 -6.66 -3.41 0.66
N ALA A 34 -6.93 -4.31 -0.27
CA ALA A 34 -7.60 -5.56 0.00
C ALA A 34 -6.64 -6.72 -0.30
N GLY A 35 -6.47 -7.62 0.66
CA GLY A 35 -5.58 -8.75 0.49
C GLY A 35 -6.15 -9.80 -0.47
N ASP A 36 -5.35 -10.82 -0.73
CA ASP A 36 -5.68 -11.84 -1.71
C ASP A 36 -7.00 -12.57 -1.43
N ASN A 37 -7.34 -12.69 -0.17
CA ASN A 37 -8.54 -13.43 0.24
C ASN A 37 -9.72 -12.51 0.57
N ALA A 38 -9.64 -11.24 0.25
CA ALA A 38 -10.70 -10.29 0.57
C ALA A 38 -12.01 -10.64 -0.13
N ASN A 39 -11.93 -11.15 -1.35
CA ASN A 39 -13.10 -11.70 -2.03
C ASN A 39 -12.65 -12.78 -3.03
N ILE A 40 -12.86 -14.06 -2.64
CA ILE A 40 -12.41 -15.17 -3.47
C ILE A 40 -13.60 -16.02 -3.87
N GLY A 41 -14.40 -15.58 -4.77
CA GLY A 41 -15.55 -16.36 -5.22
C GLY A 41 -16.49 -15.52 -6.03
N ASP A 42 -17.68 -16.03 -6.23
CA ASP A 42 -18.70 -15.38 -7.04
C ASP A 42 -19.61 -14.49 -6.22
N TYR A 43 -19.11 -13.94 -5.13
CA TYR A 43 -19.89 -13.09 -4.24
C TYR A 43 -19.80 -11.64 -4.68
N TYR A 44 -20.90 -10.90 -4.53
CA TYR A 44 -20.86 -9.46 -4.77
C TYR A 44 -19.96 -8.77 -3.75
N TYR A 45 -19.91 -9.29 -2.53
CA TYR A 45 -19.03 -8.77 -1.48
C TYR A 45 -18.84 -9.84 -0.41
N MET A 46 -17.77 -9.67 0.36
CA MET A 46 -17.49 -10.53 1.49
C MET A 46 -17.16 -9.69 2.71
N SER A 47 -17.43 -10.22 3.89
CA SER A 47 -16.96 -9.62 5.12
C SER A 47 -15.52 -9.99 5.35
N CYS A 48 -14.69 -9.02 5.71
CA CYS A 48 -13.30 -9.27 6.04
C CYS A 48 -13.13 -9.36 7.55
N ASN A 49 -12.39 -10.34 8.02
CA ASN A 49 -12.16 -10.53 9.45
C ASN A 49 -10.81 -9.99 9.91
N TYR A 50 -10.05 -9.37 9.01
CA TYR A 50 -8.82 -8.70 9.34
C TYR A 50 -8.87 -7.26 8.83
N VAL A 51 -8.61 -6.32 9.73
CA VAL A 51 -8.59 -4.89 9.40
C VAL A 51 -7.43 -4.26 10.16
N SER A 52 -6.59 -3.51 9.47
CA SER A 52 -5.57 -2.71 10.12
C SER A 52 -5.55 -1.31 9.53
N ALA A 53 -5.16 -0.34 10.35
CA ALA A 53 -5.08 1.05 9.92
C ALA A 53 -3.78 1.64 10.45
N THR A 54 -3.01 2.29 9.56
CA THR A 54 -1.74 2.91 9.92
C THR A 54 -1.59 4.22 9.15
N LYS A 55 -0.67 5.05 9.62
CA LYS A 55 -0.30 6.26 8.89
C LYS A 55 0.93 5.94 8.06
N GLY A 56 0.93 6.36 6.80
CA GLY A 56 2.05 6.10 5.91
C GLY A 56 2.10 7.08 4.76
N GLU A 57 2.77 6.69 3.70
CA GLU A 57 2.88 7.48 2.48
C GLU A 57 2.49 6.62 1.28
N PHE A 58 2.13 7.28 0.20
CA PHE A 58 1.83 6.61 -1.05
C PHE A 58 2.42 7.43 -2.20
N LEU A 59 3.02 6.73 -3.16
CA LEU A 59 3.49 7.37 -4.39
C LEU A 59 2.30 7.55 -5.33
N ASP A 60 1.73 8.73 -5.31
CA ASP A 60 0.51 9.05 -6.05
C ASP A 60 0.88 9.62 -7.43
N CYS A 61 1.23 8.71 -8.32
CA CYS A 61 1.68 9.06 -9.66
C CYS A 61 1.28 7.93 -10.63
N ASP A 62 0.73 8.30 -11.77
CA ASP A 62 0.25 7.33 -12.75
C ASP A 62 1.33 6.83 -13.71
N GLN A 63 2.52 7.46 -13.72
CA GLN A 63 3.63 7.05 -14.58
C GLN A 63 4.81 6.61 -13.73
N GLN A 64 4.62 5.54 -13.00
CA GLN A 64 5.64 5.00 -12.11
C GLN A 64 6.59 4.06 -12.85
N ILE A 65 7.69 3.74 -12.18
CA ILE A 65 8.68 2.83 -12.73
C ILE A 65 8.07 1.42 -12.93
N ASP A 66 7.16 1.02 -12.06
CA ASP A 66 6.39 -0.21 -12.20
C ASP A 66 4.94 0.10 -11.87
N GLU A 67 4.11 0.22 -12.89
CA GLU A 67 2.71 0.60 -12.73
C GLU A 67 1.84 -0.52 -12.14
N CYS A 68 2.39 -1.72 -12.04
CA CYS A 68 1.68 -2.84 -11.43
C CYS A 68 1.78 -2.85 -9.90
N ARG A 69 2.59 -1.96 -9.33
CA ARG A 69 2.80 -1.89 -7.89
C ARG A 69 2.22 -0.61 -7.29
N CYS A 70 1.79 -0.74 -6.04
CA CYS A 70 1.44 0.42 -5.22
C CYS A 70 2.58 0.64 -4.24
N TYR A 71 3.31 1.73 -4.40
CA TYR A 71 4.47 2.00 -3.56
C TYR A 71 4.05 2.78 -2.31
N THR A 72 4.26 2.17 -1.16
CA THR A 72 4.05 2.81 0.14
C THR A 72 5.33 2.85 0.97
N ASP A 73 6.43 2.33 0.42
CA ASP A 73 7.73 2.31 1.06
C ASP A 73 8.76 2.90 0.08
N ARG A 74 9.42 3.96 0.49
CA ARG A 74 10.40 4.62 -0.38
C ARG A 74 11.58 3.73 -0.71
N ASP A 75 12.01 2.90 0.24
CA ASP A 75 13.13 2.00 0.00
C ASP A 75 12.80 0.99 -1.09
N ASP A 76 11.60 0.44 -1.07
CA ASP A 76 11.15 -0.49 -2.11
C ASP A 76 11.12 0.18 -3.48
N PHE A 77 10.64 1.43 -3.53
CA PHE A 77 10.62 2.18 -4.77
C PHE A 77 12.03 2.42 -5.29
N GLU A 78 12.94 2.84 -4.43
CA GLU A 78 14.32 3.13 -4.80
C GLU A 78 15.03 1.88 -5.31
N ASP A 79 14.80 0.73 -4.67
CA ASP A 79 15.37 -0.54 -5.13
C ASP A 79 14.85 -0.90 -6.52
N ASP A 80 13.57 -0.69 -6.78
CA ASP A 80 12.99 -0.98 -8.10
C ASP A 80 13.53 -0.03 -9.17
N VAL A 81 13.72 1.24 -8.85
CA VAL A 81 14.34 2.19 -9.78
C VAL A 81 15.74 1.71 -10.17
N HIS A 82 16.52 1.33 -9.17
CA HIS A 82 17.88 0.83 -9.42
C HIS A 82 17.85 -0.39 -10.34
N THR A 83 16.99 -1.35 -10.04
CA THR A 83 16.89 -2.59 -10.81
C THR A 83 16.46 -2.35 -12.25
N VAL A 84 15.48 -1.49 -12.47
CA VAL A 84 14.99 -1.20 -13.81
C VAL A 84 16.05 -0.49 -14.64
N LEU A 85 16.71 0.53 -14.07
CA LEU A 85 17.73 1.27 -14.79
C LEU A 85 18.95 0.42 -15.07
N GLU A 86 19.30 -0.50 -14.17
CA GLU A 86 20.41 -1.41 -14.34
C GLU A 86 20.23 -2.31 -15.57
N GLY A 87 19.00 -2.61 -15.95
CA GLY A 87 18.70 -3.41 -17.12
C GLY A 87 18.62 -2.65 -18.43
N GLU A 88 18.78 -1.32 -18.41
CA GLU A 88 18.68 -0.51 -19.62
C GLU A 88 20.04 -0.36 -20.31
N GLU A 89 20.08 -0.67 -21.59
CA GLU A 89 21.31 -0.66 -22.38
C GLU A 89 22.01 0.71 -22.40
N GLN A 90 21.23 1.77 -22.34
CA GLN A 90 21.80 3.13 -22.41
C GLN A 90 22.71 3.45 -21.24
N TYR A 91 22.66 2.69 -20.16
CA TYR A 91 23.47 2.94 -18.98
C TYR A 91 24.58 1.90 -18.77
N GLU A 92 24.77 0.97 -19.71
CA GLU A 92 25.74 -0.11 -19.55
C GLU A 92 27.18 0.37 -19.39
N ASP A 93 27.54 1.45 -20.08
CA ASP A 93 28.92 1.92 -20.11
C ASP A 93 29.24 2.95 -19.03
N LEU A 94 28.32 3.24 -18.14
CA LEU A 94 28.53 4.21 -17.08
C LEU A 94 29.39 3.63 -15.95
N SER A 95 30.19 4.48 -15.33
CA SER A 95 30.87 4.09 -14.09
C SER A 95 29.85 3.97 -12.99
N ASP A 96 30.24 3.33 -11.87
CA ASP A 96 29.35 3.18 -10.73
C ASP A 96 28.87 4.54 -10.21
N GLU A 97 29.76 5.53 -10.16
CA GLU A 97 29.38 6.87 -9.70
C GLU A 97 28.40 7.54 -10.65
N GLU A 98 28.62 7.39 -11.95
CA GLU A 98 27.72 7.96 -12.95
C GLU A 98 26.35 7.29 -12.89
N PHE A 99 26.33 5.97 -12.74
CA PHE A 99 25.07 5.23 -12.63
C PHE A 99 24.30 5.64 -11.38
N ASP A 100 24.99 5.76 -10.25
CA ASP A 100 24.35 6.20 -8.99
C ASP A 100 23.71 7.58 -9.15
N SER A 101 24.36 8.47 -9.89
CA SER A 101 23.81 9.80 -10.16
C SER A 101 22.53 9.73 -10.98
N VAL A 102 22.49 8.85 -11.99
CA VAL A 102 21.28 8.63 -12.79
C VAL A 102 20.14 8.11 -11.94
N VAL A 103 20.43 7.13 -11.08
CA VAL A 103 19.43 6.56 -10.18
C VAL A 103 18.85 7.63 -9.25
N LYS A 104 19.71 8.42 -8.63
CA LYS A 104 19.30 9.49 -7.72
C LYS A 104 18.45 10.53 -8.42
N GLN A 105 18.83 10.90 -9.64
CA GLN A 105 18.05 11.86 -10.40
C GLN A 105 16.66 11.32 -10.72
N LYS A 106 16.58 10.05 -11.09
CA LYS A 106 15.30 9.42 -11.40
C LYS A 106 14.39 9.39 -10.17
N ILE A 107 14.93 9.00 -9.01
CA ILE A 107 14.20 8.98 -7.76
C ILE A 107 13.66 10.37 -7.41
N THR A 108 14.50 11.40 -7.58
CA THR A 108 14.13 12.77 -7.26
C THR A 108 12.96 13.28 -8.11
N GLU A 109 12.81 12.78 -9.33
CA GLU A 109 11.70 13.16 -10.19
C GLU A 109 10.33 12.83 -9.56
N TYR A 110 10.29 11.89 -8.63
CA TYR A 110 9.04 11.44 -7.99
C TYR A 110 8.82 12.04 -6.61
N ASP A 111 9.75 12.82 -6.10
CA ASP A 111 9.66 13.34 -4.72
C ASP A 111 8.35 14.09 -4.44
N ALA A 112 7.88 14.87 -5.40
CA ALA A 112 6.68 15.67 -5.21
C ALA A 112 5.39 14.84 -5.17
N PHE A 113 5.45 13.57 -5.57
CA PHE A 113 4.29 12.70 -5.65
C PHE A 113 4.10 11.80 -4.45
N TRP A 114 5.03 11.81 -3.51
CA TRP A 114 4.86 11.09 -2.26
C TRP A 114 3.92 11.87 -1.35
N LYS A 115 2.79 11.26 -1.00
CA LYS A 115 1.75 11.92 -0.22
C LYS A 115 1.47 11.15 1.05
N PRO A 116 1.37 11.84 2.19
CA PRO A 116 0.98 11.17 3.43
C PRO A 116 -0.49 10.75 3.35
N CYS A 117 -0.79 9.62 3.97
CA CYS A 117 -2.15 9.08 3.95
C CYS A 117 -2.36 8.14 5.13
N ILE A 118 -3.62 7.78 5.34
CA ILE A 118 -3.98 6.70 6.25
C ILE A 118 -4.15 5.46 5.38
N ILE A 119 -3.44 4.39 5.73
CA ILE A 119 -3.50 3.14 4.98
C ILE A 119 -4.40 2.16 5.73
N LEU A 120 -5.48 1.77 5.07
CA LEU A 120 -6.41 0.79 5.60
C LEU A 120 -6.22 -0.50 4.82
N TYR A 121 -5.94 -1.59 5.52
CA TYR A 121 -5.78 -2.90 4.90
C TYR A 121 -6.86 -3.83 5.42
N VAL A 122 -7.55 -4.50 4.50
CA VAL A 122 -8.59 -5.47 4.86
C VAL A 122 -8.31 -6.79 4.17
N ASP A 123 -8.68 -7.89 4.83
CA ASP A 123 -8.50 -9.22 4.25
C ASP A 123 -9.41 -10.22 4.97
N HIS A 124 -9.54 -11.38 4.37
CA HIS A 124 -10.19 -12.51 5.01
C HIS A 124 -9.11 -13.54 5.33
N VAL A 125 -8.87 -13.73 6.62
CA VAL A 125 -7.79 -14.58 7.14
C VAL A 125 -8.40 -15.80 7.82
N GLY A 126 -7.71 -16.93 7.66
CA GLY A 126 -8.17 -18.14 8.29
C GLY A 126 -8.59 -19.15 7.24
N HIS A 127 -9.09 -20.28 7.72
CA HIS A 127 -9.35 -21.33 6.89
C HIS A 127 -10.67 -21.50 6.38
#